data_7c857d22e2f20c3ff673738c2ba580cb
#
_entry.id   7c857d22e2f20c3ff673738c2ba580cb
#
_cell.length_a   1.000
_cell.length_b   1.000
_cell.length_c   1.000
_cell.angle_alpha   90.00
_cell.angle_beta   90.00
_cell.angle_gamma   90.00
#
_symmetry.space_group_name_H-M   'P 1'
#
loop_
_entity.id
_entity.type
_entity.pdbx_description
1 polymer ?
#
loop_
_entity_poly.entity_id
_entity_poly.type
_entity_poly.pdbx_seq_one_letter_code
_entity_poly.pdbx_strand_id
1 'polypeptide(L)'
;MIERQIHLSSGGGAALQGYDGLLRFGYTKNRGIYALRVEADGEWQGMTLRAFWHLPDGNAAPSTLVVDGLVEVPALITAVPGEGRITFEGTDGTRTLTSADIKYSVAMNSGTMGDIPEPPVP
;
A
#
# COMPACT_ATOMS: atom_id res chain seq x y z
N MET A 1 -8.06 6.71 10.14
CA MET A 1 -7.33 6.14 8.99
C MET A 1 -7.89 4.76 8.69
N ILE A 2 -8.01 4.42 7.42
CA ILE A 2 -8.54 3.12 7.01
C ILE A 2 -7.38 2.14 6.96
N GLU A 3 -7.44 1.09 7.79
CA GLU A 3 -6.41 0.06 7.83
C GLU A 3 -6.83 -1.15 7.02
N ARG A 4 -5.89 -1.70 6.26
CA ARG A 4 -6.04 -2.97 5.55
C ARG A 4 -5.03 -3.96 6.13
N GLN A 5 -5.48 -5.16 6.44
CA GLN A 5 -4.64 -6.16 7.08
C GLN A 5 -3.94 -7.04 6.06
N ILE A 6 -2.64 -7.22 6.28
CA ILE A 6 -1.78 -8.09 5.47
C ILE A 6 -1.14 -9.09 6.38
N HIS A 7 -1.12 -10.35 5.96
CA HIS A 7 -0.48 -11.44 6.68
C HIS A 7 0.72 -11.92 5.88
N LEU A 8 1.91 -11.84 6.49
CA LEU A 8 3.14 -12.39 5.95
C LEU A 8 3.39 -13.72 6.62
N SER A 9 3.37 -14.79 5.83
CA SER A 9 3.53 -16.15 6.33
C SER A 9 4.95 -16.66 6.13
N SER A 10 5.28 -17.72 6.85
CA SER A 10 6.57 -18.41 6.73
C SER A 10 6.84 -18.77 5.26
N GLY A 11 8.09 -18.61 4.83
CA GLY A 11 8.49 -18.88 3.46
C GLY A 11 8.19 -17.77 2.46
N GLY A 12 7.75 -16.60 2.90
CA GLY A 12 7.56 -15.43 2.04
C GLY A 12 6.14 -15.27 1.49
N GLY A 13 5.19 -16.10 1.87
CA GLY A 13 3.80 -15.92 1.47
C GLY A 13 3.22 -14.61 1.98
N ALA A 14 2.33 -14.01 1.22
CA ALA A 14 1.62 -12.79 1.62
C ALA A 14 0.15 -12.92 1.23
N ALA A 15 -0.73 -12.58 2.15
CA ALA A 15 -2.16 -12.69 1.95
C ALA A 15 -2.89 -11.47 2.48
N LEU A 16 -3.98 -11.13 1.81
CA LEU A 16 -4.93 -10.11 2.25
C LEU A 16 -6.07 -10.78 3.00
N GLN A 17 -6.30 -10.35 4.23
CA GLN A 17 -7.36 -10.92 5.03
C GLN A 17 -8.72 -10.33 4.62
N GLY A 18 -9.64 -11.21 4.24
CA GLY A 18 -11.02 -10.83 3.92
C GLY A 18 -11.22 -10.17 2.56
N TYR A 19 -10.25 -10.26 1.64
CA TYR A 19 -10.31 -9.61 0.34
C TYR A 19 -9.99 -10.59 -0.80
N ASP A 20 -10.32 -10.17 -2.02
CA ASP A 20 -10.14 -10.93 -3.24
C ASP A 20 -8.71 -10.89 -3.81
N GLY A 21 -7.74 -10.53 -3.00
CA GLY A 21 -6.35 -10.42 -3.43
C GLY A 21 -5.97 -9.07 -4.02
N LEU A 22 -6.85 -8.08 -3.90
CA LEU A 22 -6.61 -6.73 -4.39
C LEU A 22 -6.91 -5.70 -3.29
N LEU A 23 -5.90 -4.87 -2.98
CA LEU A 23 -6.08 -3.72 -2.11
C LEU A 23 -6.65 -2.55 -2.90
N ARG A 24 -7.77 -2.00 -2.45
CA ARG A 24 -8.35 -0.83 -3.09
C ARG A 24 -8.08 0.39 -2.25
N PHE A 25 -7.36 1.36 -2.82
CA PHE A 25 -7.00 2.62 -2.14
C PHE A 25 -7.87 3.80 -2.57
N GLY A 26 -9.09 3.50 -3.03
CA GLY A 26 -10.03 4.54 -3.39
C GLY A 26 -9.65 5.26 -4.67
N TYR A 27 -9.83 6.56 -4.67
CA TYR A 27 -9.64 7.39 -5.86
C TYR A 27 -8.33 8.18 -5.78
N THR A 28 -7.86 8.63 -6.95
CA THR A 28 -6.67 9.46 -7.03
C THR A 28 -6.75 10.69 -6.14
N LYS A 29 -5.59 11.10 -5.63
CA LYS A 29 -5.40 12.26 -4.72
C LYS A 29 -5.86 12.02 -3.28
N ASN A 30 -6.42 10.86 -2.95
CA ASN A 30 -6.60 10.49 -1.54
C ASN A 30 -5.22 10.32 -0.91
N ARG A 31 -4.98 10.97 0.22
CA ARG A 31 -3.72 10.83 0.94
C ARG A 31 -3.96 10.95 2.43
N GLY A 32 -3.12 10.27 3.21
CA GLY A 32 -3.27 10.25 4.65
C GLY A 32 -4.51 9.50 5.12
N ILE A 33 -5.10 8.65 4.27
CA ILE A 33 -6.35 7.94 4.51
C ILE A 33 -6.12 6.47 4.80
N TYR A 34 -5.15 5.86 4.11
CA TYR A 34 -4.94 4.41 4.16
C TYR A 34 -3.65 4.03 4.85
N ALA A 35 -3.69 2.94 5.59
CA ALA A 35 -2.52 2.32 6.18
C ALA A 35 -2.64 0.80 6.05
N LEU A 36 -1.50 0.12 6.09
CA LEU A 36 -1.43 -1.34 6.09
C LEU A 36 -1.03 -1.81 7.49
N ARG A 37 -1.83 -2.68 8.05
CA ARG A 37 -1.50 -3.40 9.29
C ARG A 37 -0.89 -4.74 8.90
N VAL A 38 0.37 -4.95 9.25
CA VAL A 38 1.13 -6.12 8.84
C VAL A 38 1.30 -7.07 10.00
N GLU A 39 0.76 -8.28 9.86
CA GLU A 39 1.04 -9.39 10.76
C GLU A 39 2.11 -10.27 10.13
N ALA A 40 3.11 -10.63 10.91
CA ALA A 40 4.26 -11.38 10.41
C ALA A 40 4.49 -12.62 11.27
N ASP A 41 4.51 -13.78 10.61
CA ASP A 41 4.72 -15.07 11.26
C ASP A 41 6.06 -15.69 10.88
N GLY A 42 6.44 -16.74 11.62
CA GLY A 42 7.63 -17.52 11.31
C GLY A 42 8.89 -16.67 11.29
N GLU A 43 9.66 -16.77 10.22
CA GLU A 43 10.93 -16.09 10.06
C GLU A 43 10.82 -14.57 10.04
N TRP A 44 9.64 -14.04 9.73
CA TRP A 44 9.39 -12.60 9.71
C TRP A 44 9.45 -11.96 11.10
N GLN A 45 9.19 -12.75 12.13
CA GLN A 45 9.18 -12.24 13.50
C GLN A 45 10.58 -11.79 13.91
N GLY A 46 10.66 -10.60 14.47
CA GLY A 46 11.94 -10.02 14.91
C GLY A 46 12.72 -9.33 13.79
N MET A 47 12.23 -9.38 12.55
CA MET A 47 12.88 -8.68 11.44
C MET A 47 12.39 -7.24 11.34
N THR A 48 13.26 -6.36 10.85
CA THR A 48 12.87 -5.03 10.42
C THR A 48 12.21 -5.13 9.06
N LEU A 49 10.97 -4.66 8.95
CA LEU A 49 10.17 -4.78 7.74
C LEU A 49 10.13 -3.46 6.98
N ARG A 50 10.19 -3.55 5.66
CA ARG A 50 10.10 -2.42 4.77
C ARG A 50 9.16 -2.75 3.62
N ALA A 51 8.30 -1.80 3.26
CA ALA A 51 7.39 -1.93 2.14
C ALA A 51 8.01 -1.29 0.90
N PHE A 52 8.04 -2.03 -0.19
CA PHE A 52 8.51 -1.58 -1.50
C PHE A 52 7.30 -1.41 -2.41
N TRP A 53 7.13 -0.19 -2.91
CA TRP A 53 5.95 0.23 -3.66
C TRP A 53 6.28 0.30 -5.14
N HIS A 54 5.54 -0.46 -5.95
CA HIS A 54 5.71 -0.49 -7.41
C HIS A 54 4.51 0.18 -8.06
N LEU A 55 4.76 1.27 -8.77
CA LEU A 55 3.72 2.05 -9.44
C LEU A 55 3.19 1.31 -10.67
N PRO A 56 1.96 1.64 -11.13
CA PRO A 56 1.37 1.00 -12.30
C PRO A 56 2.21 1.11 -13.57
N ASP A 57 3.05 2.14 -13.69
CA ASP A 57 3.94 2.33 -14.85
C ASP A 57 5.25 1.53 -14.74
N GLY A 58 5.42 0.75 -13.68
CA GLY A 58 6.63 -0.03 -13.43
C GLY A 58 7.71 0.69 -12.66
N ASN A 59 7.58 1.98 -12.41
CA ASN A 59 8.54 2.72 -11.59
C ASN A 59 8.35 2.38 -10.11
N ALA A 60 9.45 2.46 -9.35
CA ALA A 60 9.40 2.27 -7.92
C ALA A 60 9.22 3.62 -7.22
N ALA A 61 8.39 3.64 -6.19
CA ALA A 61 8.35 4.74 -5.23
C ALA A 61 9.37 4.48 -4.11
N PRO A 62 9.75 5.50 -3.33
CA PRO A 62 10.63 5.27 -2.18
C PRO A 62 10.03 4.26 -1.22
N SER A 63 10.84 3.32 -0.76
CA SER A 63 10.42 2.32 0.22
C SER A 63 10.15 2.97 1.57
N THR A 64 9.23 2.37 2.34
CA THR A 64 8.85 2.86 3.66
C THR A 64 9.03 1.80 4.72
N LEU A 65 9.47 2.24 5.89
CA LEU A 65 9.66 1.36 7.04
C LEU A 65 8.31 1.01 7.67
N VAL A 66 8.11 -0.25 8.02
CA VAL A 66 6.97 -0.69 8.81
C VAL A 66 7.33 -0.49 10.28
N VAL A 67 6.56 0.30 11.01
CA VAL A 67 6.81 0.60 12.42
C VAL A 67 5.66 0.08 13.27
N ASP A 68 5.97 -0.77 14.24
CA ASP A 68 4.97 -1.40 15.12
C ASP A 68 3.85 -2.08 14.33
N GLY A 69 4.21 -2.74 13.24
CA GLY A 69 3.27 -3.45 12.38
C GLY A 69 2.40 -2.55 11.52
N LEU A 70 2.70 -1.26 11.43
CA LEU A 70 1.90 -0.32 10.66
C LEU A 70 2.75 0.44 9.66
N VAL A 71 2.23 0.61 8.44
CA VAL A 71 2.83 1.47 7.43
C VAL A 71 1.73 2.26 6.73
N GLU A 72 1.91 3.58 6.65
CA GLU A 72 0.97 4.44 5.92
C GLU A 72 1.22 4.30 4.42
N VAL A 73 0.15 4.35 3.65
CA VAL A 73 0.25 4.35 2.19
C VAL A 73 0.78 5.71 1.75
N PRO A 74 1.93 5.76 1.06
CA PRO A 74 2.51 7.04 0.64
C PRO A 74 1.59 7.81 -0.30
N ALA A 75 1.63 9.13 -0.22
CA ALA A 75 0.80 9.99 -1.06
C ALA A 75 1.03 9.74 -2.56
N LEU A 76 2.27 9.43 -2.95
CA LEU A 76 2.60 9.13 -4.35
C LEU A 76 1.82 7.93 -4.88
N ILE A 77 1.53 6.94 -4.03
CA ILE A 77 0.82 5.73 -4.44
C ILE A 77 -0.61 6.04 -4.87
N THR A 78 -1.30 6.87 -4.10
CA THR A 78 -2.68 7.26 -4.45
C THR A 78 -2.75 8.40 -5.46
N ALA A 79 -1.62 9.04 -5.77
CA ALA A 79 -1.57 10.07 -6.81
C ALA A 79 -1.61 9.50 -8.23
N VAL A 80 -1.25 8.22 -8.41
CA VAL A 80 -1.14 7.58 -9.71
C VAL A 80 -2.24 6.52 -9.84
N PRO A 81 -3.20 6.69 -10.76
CA PRO A 81 -4.26 5.70 -10.93
C PRO A 81 -3.73 4.44 -11.61
N GLY A 82 -4.42 3.33 -11.36
CA GLY A 82 -4.10 2.05 -11.95
C GLY A 82 -3.77 1.00 -10.93
N GLU A 83 -3.23 -0.12 -11.39
CA GLU A 83 -2.90 -1.27 -10.57
C GLU A 83 -1.39 -1.37 -10.40
N GLY A 84 -0.96 -1.35 -9.15
CA GLY A 84 0.45 -1.53 -8.78
C GLY A 84 0.65 -2.71 -7.86
N ARG A 85 1.85 -2.82 -7.29
CA ARG A 85 2.22 -3.94 -6.43
C ARG A 85 2.99 -3.46 -5.21
N ILE A 86 2.93 -4.25 -4.15
CA ILE A 86 3.67 -4.01 -2.92
C ILE A 86 4.43 -5.29 -2.60
N THR A 87 5.74 -5.16 -2.34
CA THR A 87 6.59 -6.25 -1.89
C THR A 87 7.13 -5.91 -0.52
N PHE A 88 7.10 -6.83 0.42
CA PHE A 88 7.70 -6.63 1.73
C PHE A 88 9.07 -7.30 1.79
N GLU A 89 10.00 -6.65 2.46
CA GLU A 89 11.31 -7.21 2.76
C GLU A 89 11.55 -7.12 4.26
N GLY A 90 12.01 -8.22 4.85
CA GLY A 90 12.43 -8.27 6.23
C GLY A 90 13.91 -8.58 6.32
N THR A 91 14.59 -7.97 7.28
CA THR A 91 15.98 -8.28 7.56
C THR A 91 16.27 -8.19 9.06
N ASP A 92 17.17 -9.04 9.53
CA ASP A 92 17.67 -8.99 10.91
C ASP A 92 19.20 -8.74 10.98
N GLY A 93 19.78 -8.34 9.85
CA GLY A 93 21.22 -8.12 9.74
C GLY A 93 22.00 -9.32 9.21
N THR A 94 21.46 -10.53 9.32
CA THR A 94 22.06 -11.76 8.79
C THR A 94 21.17 -12.46 7.80
N ARG A 95 19.86 -12.35 7.96
CA ARG A 95 18.86 -12.98 7.08
C ARG A 95 18.04 -11.90 6.39
N THR A 96 17.69 -12.16 5.15
CA THR A 96 16.79 -11.32 4.37
C THR A 96 15.71 -12.20 3.77
N LEU A 97 14.46 -11.76 3.87
CA LEU A 97 13.31 -12.47 3.33
C LEU A 97 12.44 -11.48 2.56
N THR A 98 12.01 -11.88 1.38
CA THR A 98 11.09 -11.08 0.56
C THR A 98 9.75 -11.80 0.45
N SER A 99 8.67 -11.02 0.39
CA SER A 99 7.32 -11.55 0.25
C SER A 99 6.93 -11.75 -1.21
N ALA A 100 5.86 -12.50 -1.43
CA ALA A 100 5.12 -12.43 -2.68
C ALA A 100 4.53 -11.04 -2.87
N ASP A 101 4.24 -10.67 -4.12
CA ASP A 101 3.64 -9.38 -4.44
C ASP A 101 2.18 -9.32 -3.99
N ILE A 102 1.79 -8.17 -3.49
CA ILE A 102 0.40 -7.85 -3.18
C ILE A 102 -0.05 -6.78 -4.17
N LYS A 103 -1.18 -7.03 -4.82
CA LYS A 103 -1.73 -6.08 -5.79
C LYS A 103 -2.56 -5.01 -5.11
N TYR A 104 -2.44 -3.77 -5.58
CA TYR A 104 -3.32 -2.68 -5.16
C TYR A 104 -3.89 -1.97 -6.39
N SER A 105 -4.97 -1.24 -6.20
CA SER A 105 -5.55 -0.42 -7.25
C SER A 105 -5.95 0.96 -6.71
N VAL A 106 -5.81 1.95 -7.58
CA VAL A 106 -6.28 3.31 -7.34
C VAL A 106 -7.18 3.67 -8.52
N ALA A 107 -8.42 4.00 -8.24
CA ALA A 107 -9.39 4.35 -9.27
C ALA A 107 -9.26 5.81 -9.67
N MET A 108 -9.63 6.10 -10.89
CA MET A 108 -9.72 7.47 -11.40
C MET A 108 -11.20 7.88 -11.46
N ASN A 109 -11.49 9.10 -11.04
CA ASN A 109 -12.80 9.71 -11.23
C ASN A 109 -12.66 10.97 -12.10
N SER A 110 -13.74 11.71 -12.31
CA SER A 110 -13.70 12.95 -13.08
C SER A 110 -12.91 14.06 -12.40
N GLY A 111 -12.62 13.88 -11.10
CA GLY A 111 -11.87 14.86 -10.33
C GLY A 111 -12.72 16.02 -9.84
N THR A 112 -12.05 16.93 -9.19
CA THR A 112 -12.68 18.11 -8.58
C THR A 112 -12.17 19.41 -9.19
N MET A 113 -11.32 19.31 -10.20
CA MET A 113 -10.73 20.47 -10.89
C MET A 113 -11.46 20.73 -12.19
N GLY A 114 -11.51 22.00 -12.59
CA GLY A 114 -12.08 22.40 -13.86
C GLY A 114 -13.57 22.66 -13.83
N ASP A 115 -14.24 22.43 -12.72
CA ASP A 115 -15.65 22.76 -12.60
C ASP A 115 -15.85 24.27 -12.52
N ILE A 116 -16.88 24.71 -13.19
CA ILE A 116 -17.33 26.10 -13.07
C ILE A 116 -18.16 26.18 -11.79
N PRO A 117 -17.79 27.01 -10.81
CA PRO A 117 -18.58 27.15 -9.61
C PRO A 117 -20.01 27.61 -9.95
N GLU A 118 -20.97 27.10 -9.21
CA GLU A 118 -22.35 27.54 -9.35
C GLU A 118 -22.42 29.06 -9.10
N PRO A 119 -23.10 29.83 -9.98
CA PRO A 119 -23.19 31.27 -9.78
C PRO A 119 -23.91 31.59 -8.47
N PRO A 120 -23.50 32.67 -7.77
CA PRO A 120 -24.20 33.06 -6.55
C PRO A 120 -25.67 33.33 -6.86
N VAL A 121 -26.52 32.87 -5.97
CA VAL A 121 -27.96 33.16 -6.07
C VAL A 121 -28.19 34.63 -5.74
N PRO A 122 -28.92 35.37 -6.60
CA PRO A 122 -29.17 36.80 -6.35
C PRO A 122 -29.94 37.04 -5.05
#